data_734ba6841816e68e01c97224bc726212
#
_entry.id   734ba6841816e68e01c97224bc726212
#
_cell.length_a   1.000
_cell.length_b   1.000
_cell.length_c   1.000
_cell.angle_alpha   90.00
_cell.angle_beta   90.00
_cell.angle_gamma   90.00
#
_symmetry.space_group_name_H-M   'P 1'
#
loop_
_entity.id
_entity.type
_entity.pdbx_description
1 polymer ?
#
loop_
_entity_poly.entity_id
_entity_poly.type
_entity_poly.pdbx_seq_one_letter_code
_entity_poly.pdbx_strand_id
1 'polypeptide(L)'
;MQYSTVAMIPARYAATRFPAKLMQKLGDKTVIRHTYDATVATGLFNEVIVVTDSDTIYQEITSHGGKAIMSKKEHESGSDRIAEAAADLNIDIIVNVQGDTPFVKTEPLQQLLDQFKDPTVEVASLMQELKELDQINDPNFVKVAVDRNMNSLMFSRSVIPYPRNTDIPITYYEHIGVYAFRKKALIDFTTWPMTPLEAAEKVECLRYLEYGIPLRMVVVDYMGVEIDTPEDLEKAAKLI
;
A
#
# COMPACT_ATOMS: atom_id res chain seq x y z
N MET A 1 0.57 7.55 -24.54
CA MET A 1 -0.31 8.49 -23.78
C MET A 1 0.26 8.60 -22.38
N GLN A 2 0.34 9.79 -21.84
CA GLN A 2 0.77 9.99 -20.45
C GLN A 2 -0.50 9.89 -19.60
N TYR A 3 -0.56 8.88 -18.71
CA TYR A 3 -1.65 8.74 -17.78
C TYR A 3 -1.62 9.85 -16.72
N SER A 4 -2.79 10.29 -16.31
CA SER A 4 -2.94 11.14 -15.13
C SER A 4 -2.81 10.25 -13.88
N THR A 5 -1.80 10.54 -13.04
CA THR A 5 -1.43 9.75 -11.86
C THR A 5 -1.58 10.55 -10.58
N VAL A 6 -2.22 9.96 -9.57
CA VAL A 6 -2.38 10.58 -8.24
C VAL A 6 -1.95 9.60 -7.16
N ALA A 7 -1.14 10.07 -6.20
CA ALA A 7 -0.91 9.32 -4.97
C ALA A 7 -1.97 9.72 -3.94
N MET A 8 -2.64 8.74 -3.36
CA MET A 8 -3.57 8.92 -2.26
C MET A 8 -3.05 8.22 -1.01
N ILE A 9 -3.04 8.94 0.09
CA ILE A 9 -2.53 8.48 1.39
C ILE A 9 -3.72 8.37 2.34
N PRO A 10 -4.29 7.15 2.52
CA PRO A 10 -5.37 6.98 3.49
C PRO A 10 -4.82 7.15 4.90
N ALA A 11 -5.50 7.96 5.70
CA ALA A 11 -5.07 8.28 7.04
C ALA A 11 -6.27 8.29 8.01
N ARG A 12 -6.15 7.53 9.12
CA ARG A 12 -7.10 7.57 10.22
C ARG A 12 -6.41 7.94 11.52
N TYR A 13 -7.10 8.68 12.36
CA TYR A 13 -6.56 9.05 13.68
C TYR A 13 -6.56 7.87 14.64
N ALA A 14 -7.65 7.09 14.62
CA ALA A 14 -7.80 5.92 15.48
C ALA A 14 -6.91 4.78 15.01
N ALA A 15 -6.00 4.34 15.86
CA ALA A 15 -5.18 3.14 15.68
C ALA A 15 -5.17 2.35 16.99
N THR A 16 -5.44 1.03 16.93
CA THR A 16 -5.61 0.19 18.13
C THR A 16 -4.27 -0.17 18.78
N ARG A 17 -3.26 -0.52 17.98
CA ARG A 17 -1.94 -0.95 18.48
C ARG A 17 -1.05 0.21 18.90
N PHE A 18 -1.12 1.34 18.22
CA PHE A 18 -0.35 2.54 18.51
C PHE A 18 -1.25 3.77 18.34
N PRO A 19 -1.86 4.29 19.42
CA PRO A 19 -2.80 5.41 19.35
C PRO A 19 -2.23 6.64 18.66
N ALA A 20 -3.01 7.22 17.75
CA ALA A 20 -2.63 8.38 16.95
C ALA A 20 -1.28 8.25 16.24
N LYS A 21 -0.90 7.03 15.79
CA LYS A 21 0.44 6.75 15.25
C LYS A 21 0.87 7.71 14.14
N LEU A 22 -0.05 8.10 13.25
CA LEU A 22 0.23 9.01 12.15
C LEU A 22 0.57 10.43 12.61
N MET A 23 0.13 10.81 13.80
CA MET A 23 0.41 12.10 14.44
C MET A 23 1.60 12.06 15.39
N GLN A 24 2.20 10.89 15.60
CA GLN A 24 3.43 10.81 16.40
C GLN A 24 4.56 11.56 15.72
N LYS A 25 5.41 12.17 16.55
CA LYS A 25 6.57 12.92 16.05
C LYS A 25 7.70 11.98 15.66
N LEU A 26 8.20 12.19 14.44
CA LEU A 26 9.40 11.59 13.89
C LEU A 26 10.36 12.75 13.57
N GLY A 27 11.27 13.06 14.48
CA GLY A 27 12.04 14.30 14.42
C GLY A 27 11.16 15.54 14.57
N ASP A 28 11.26 16.47 13.65
CA ASP A 28 10.52 17.76 13.68
C ASP A 28 9.10 17.67 13.08
N LYS A 29 8.77 16.59 12.35
CA LYS A 29 7.48 16.40 11.67
C LYS A 29 6.69 15.24 12.25
N THR A 30 5.40 15.17 11.92
CA THR A 30 4.58 13.99 12.18
C THR A 30 4.89 12.87 11.17
N VAL A 31 4.59 11.62 11.52
CA VAL A 31 4.73 10.47 10.61
C VAL A 31 4.00 10.71 9.29
N ILE A 32 2.73 11.13 9.36
CA ILE A 32 1.94 11.40 8.15
C ILE A 32 2.56 12.52 7.29
N ARG A 33 3.15 13.53 7.92
CA ARG A 33 3.81 14.61 7.21
C ARG A 33 5.07 14.13 6.50
N HIS A 34 5.88 13.27 7.12
CA HIS A 34 7.02 12.64 6.47
C HIS A 34 6.59 11.84 5.25
N THR A 35 5.55 11.00 5.39
CA THR A 35 5.01 10.21 4.27
C THR A 35 4.53 11.10 3.12
N TYR A 36 3.78 12.16 3.44
CA TYR A 36 3.29 13.12 2.45
C TYR A 36 4.46 13.80 1.71
N ASP A 37 5.39 14.40 2.46
CA ASP A 37 6.52 15.13 1.90
C ASP A 37 7.42 14.22 1.06
N ALA A 38 7.70 12.99 1.53
CA ALA A 38 8.47 12.00 0.79
C ALA A 38 7.78 11.60 -0.52
N THR A 39 6.46 11.40 -0.49
CA THR A 39 5.68 11.07 -1.69
C THR A 39 5.68 12.23 -2.70
N VAL A 40 5.53 13.46 -2.24
CA VAL A 40 5.64 14.67 -3.09
C VAL A 40 7.04 14.78 -3.70
N ALA A 41 8.07 14.53 -2.91
CA ALA A 41 9.47 14.63 -3.34
C ALA A 41 9.84 13.63 -4.45
N THR A 42 9.07 12.55 -4.65
CA THR A 42 9.28 11.61 -5.78
C THR A 42 9.09 12.28 -7.15
N GLY A 43 8.24 13.29 -7.23
CA GLY A 43 7.92 13.99 -8.49
C GLY A 43 7.13 13.14 -9.51
N LEU A 44 6.61 11.98 -9.11
CA LEU A 44 5.96 11.02 -10.01
C LEU A 44 4.48 11.31 -10.28
N PHE A 45 3.84 12.10 -9.42
CA PHE A 45 2.40 12.26 -9.40
C PHE A 45 1.98 13.67 -9.80
N ASN A 46 0.86 13.78 -10.51
CA ASN A 46 0.22 15.07 -10.77
C ASN A 46 -0.25 15.73 -9.47
N GLU A 47 -0.70 14.91 -8.52
CA GLU A 47 -1.09 15.34 -7.18
C GLU A 47 -0.79 14.25 -6.14
N VAL A 48 -0.54 14.69 -4.91
CA VAL A 48 -0.49 13.83 -3.71
C VAL A 48 -1.57 14.33 -2.75
N ILE A 49 -2.44 13.43 -2.29
CA ILE A 49 -3.63 13.78 -1.49
C ILE A 49 -3.72 12.86 -0.28
N VAL A 50 -3.77 13.44 0.91
CA VAL A 50 -4.14 12.69 2.13
C VAL A 50 -5.65 12.60 2.21
N VAL A 51 -6.20 11.39 2.41
CA VAL A 51 -7.64 11.17 2.59
C VAL A 51 -7.91 10.72 4.01
N THR A 52 -8.64 11.52 4.78
CA THR A 52 -8.79 11.32 6.22
C THR A 52 -10.19 11.63 6.72
N ASP A 53 -10.56 11.04 7.86
CA ASP A 53 -11.76 11.35 8.64
C ASP A 53 -11.45 12.20 9.88
N SER A 54 -10.23 12.68 10.01
CA SER A 54 -9.74 13.43 11.18
C SER A 54 -9.41 14.88 10.84
N ASP A 55 -10.07 15.82 11.50
CA ASP A 55 -9.74 17.24 11.40
C ASP A 55 -8.28 17.52 11.80
N THR A 56 -7.75 16.79 12.78
CA THR A 56 -6.35 16.94 13.22
C THR A 56 -5.37 16.60 12.10
N ILE A 57 -5.57 15.48 11.40
CA ILE A 57 -4.73 15.09 10.26
C ILE A 57 -4.92 16.03 9.08
N TYR A 58 -6.17 16.43 8.82
CA TYR A 58 -6.49 17.40 7.76
C TYR A 58 -5.74 18.72 7.97
N GLN A 59 -5.80 19.26 9.19
CA GLN A 59 -5.14 20.52 9.56
C GLN A 59 -3.60 20.36 9.50
N GLU A 60 -3.04 19.25 9.96
CA GLU A 60 -1.60 18.99 9.88
C GLU A 60 -1.08 19.09 8.44
N ILE A 61 -1.80 18.53 7.49
CA ILE A 61 -1.40 18.55 6.09
C ILE A 61 -1.64 19.93 5.46
N THR A 62 -2.84 20.51 5.63
CA THR A 62 -3.23 21.71 4.91
C THR A 62 -2.55 22.98 5.44
N SER A 63 -2.31 23.08 6.74
CA SER A 63 -1.58 24.22 7.34
C SER A 63 -0.13 24.33 6.88
N HIS A 64 0.43 23.23 6.34
CA HIS A 64 1.76 23.19 5.77
C HIS A 64 1.75 23.20 4.23
N GLY A 65 0.64 23.58 3.60
CA GLY A 65 0.52 23.70 2.15
C GLY A 65 0.27 22.40 1.39
N GLY A 66 0.05 21.29 2.09
CA GLY A 66 -0.32 20.01 1.50
C GLY A 66 -1.80 19.94 1.12
N LYS A 67 -2.16 18.91 0.32
CA LYS A 67 -3.55 18.63 -0.06
C LYS A 67 -4.13 17.51 0.79
N ALA A 68 -5.33 17.73 1.31
CA ALA A 68 -6.11 16.72 2.01
C ALA A 68 -7.58 16.79 1.60
N ILE A 69 -8.26 15.65 1.67
CA ILE A 69 -9.71 15.49 1.45
C ILE A 69 -10.30 14.83 2.69
N MET A 70 -11.39 15.39 3.20
CA MET A 70 -12.16 14.78 4.28
C MET A 70 -13.07 13.69 3.73
N SER A 71 -13.00 12.49 4.31
CA SER A 71 -13.93 11.39 4.01
C SER A 71 -15.35 11.79 4.44
N LYS A 72 -16.34 11.43 3.62
CA LYS A 72 -17.77 11.70 3.89
C LYS A 72 -18.37 10.69 4.89
N LYS A 73 -17.70 9.55 5.09
CA LYS A 73 -18.13 8.47 6.00
C LYS A 73 -16.93 7.70 6.57
N GLU A 74 -17.19 6.85 7.54
CA GLU A 74 -16.20 5.86 8.00
C GLU A 74 -15.99 4.77 6.94
N HIS A 75 -14.77 4.24 6.87
CA HIS A 75 -14.38 3.20 5.93
C HIS A 75 -13.70 2.05 6.65
N GLU A 76 -13.97 0.83 6.19
CA GLU A 76 -13.37 -0.38 6.74
C GLU A 76 -11.89 -0.52 6.35
N SER A 77 -11.54 -0.09 5.13
CA SER A 77 -10.17 -0.16 4.60
C SER A 77 -9.65 1.17 4.06
N GLY A 78 -8.32 1.23 3.86
CA GLY A 78 -7.66 2.34 3.18
C GLY A 78 -8.10 2.46 1.72
N SER A 79 -8.30 1.33 1.04
CA SER A 79 -8.76 1.29 -0.36
C SER A 79 -10.17 1.85 -0.52
N ASP A 80 -11.11 1.54 0.39
CA ASP A 80 -12.46 2.13 0.37
C ASP A 80 -12.42 3.65 0.56
N ARG A 81 -11.54 4.13 1.45
CA ARG A 81 -11.38 5.56 1.74
C ARG A 81 -10.86 6.33 0.53
N ILE A 82 -9.82 5.83 -0.14
CA ILE A 82 -9.29 6.50 -1.33
C ILE A 82 -10.20 6.38 -2.54
N ALA A 83 -10.98 5.30 -2.66
CA ALA A 83 -11.96 5.13 -3.73
C ALA A 83 -13.07 6.19 -3.65
N GLU A 84 -13.58 6.49 -2.44
CA GLU A 84 -14.54 7.57 -2.24
C GLU A 84 -14.00 8.91 -2.75
N ALA A 85 -12.76 9.26 -2.36
CA ALA A 85 -12.12 10.50 -2.79
C ALA A 85 -11.84 10.53 -4.30
N ALA A 86 -11.49 9.38 -4.89
CA ALA A 86 -11.18 9.25 -6.30
C ALA A 86 -12.40 9.32 -7.22
N ALA A 87 -13.61 9.03 -6.71
CA ALA A 87 -14.82 8.89 -7.53
C ALA A 87 -15.08 10.13 -8.40
N ASP A 88 -14.94 11.32 -7.82
CA ASP A 88 -15.25 12.60 -8.47
C ASP A 88 -14.04 13.22 -9.21
N LEU A 89 -12.85 12.60 -9.17
CA LEU A 89 -11.64 13.13 -9.79
C LEU A 89 -11.43 12.55 -11.18
N ASN A 90 -10.92 13.36 -12.11
CA ASN A 90 -10.55 12.89 -13.45
C ASN A 90 -9.10 12.40 -13.46
N ILE A 91 -8.91 11.14 -13.10
CA ILE A 91 -7.61 10.47 -12.96
C ILE A 91 -7.65 9.08 -13.58
N ASP A 92 -6.53 8.62 -14.12
CA ASP A 92 -6.40 7.31 -14.74
C ASP A 92 -5.88 6.26 -13.76
N ILE A 93 -4.82 6.61 -13.00
CA ILE A 93 -4.10 5.71 -12.11
C ILE A 93 -4.00 6.33 -10.71
N ILE A 94 -4.40 5.55 -9.70
CA ILE A 94 -4.28 5.89 -8.29
C ILE A 94 -3.23 4.99 -7.65
N VAL A 95 -2.29 5.59 -6.92
CA VAL A 95 -1.35 4.85 -6.06
C VAL A 95 -1.76 5.05 -4.61
N ASN A 96 -2.05 3.94 -3.93
CA ASN A 96 -2.30 3.91 -2.49
C ASN A 96 -0.95 3.82 -1.77
N VAL A 97 -0.53 4.90 -1.15
CA VAL A 97 0.67 4.95 -0.30
C VAL A 97 0.22 4.93 1.15
N GLN A 98 0.67 3.95 1.93
CA GLN A 98 0.27 3.83 3.33
C GLN A 98 0.78 5.02 4.15
N GLY A 99 -0.09 5.58 5.02
CA GLY A 99 0.23 6.79 5.80
C GLY A 99 1.37 6.63 6.81
N ASP A 100 1.73 5.40 7.14
CA ASP A 100 2.76 5.00 8.11
C ASP A 100 4.10 4.60 7.48
N THR A 101 4.31 4.90 6.20
CA THR A 101 5.56 4.66 5.45
C THR A 101 6.33 5.96 5.18
N PRO A 102 7.02 6.55 6.18
CA PRO A 102 7.63 7.87 6.05
C PRO A 102 8.84 7.92 5.10
N PHE A 103 9.39 6.77 4.69
CA PHE A 103 10.59 6.67 3.85
C PHE A 103 10.28 6.20 2.42
N VAL A 104 9.21 6.72 1.84
CA VAL A 104 8.82 6.43 0.45
C VAL A 104 9.98 6.73 -0.50
N LYS A 105 10.26 5.80 -1.43
CA LYS A 105 11.31 5.93 -2.45
C LYS A 105 10.74 6.07 -3.85
N THR A 106 11.42 6.84 -4.69
CA THR A 106 11.01 7.08 -6.07
C THR A 106 11.04 5.83 -6.93
N GLU A 107 12.12 5.03 -6.84
CA GLU A 107 12.34 3.89 -7.73
C GLU A 107 11.25 2.81 -7.64
N PRO A 108 10.86 2.29 -6.45
CA PRO A 108 9.77 1.33 -6.33
C PRO A 108 8.44 1.84 -6.88
N LEU A 109 8.09 3.11 -6.63
CA LEU A 109 6.86 3.70 -7.13
C LEU A 109 6.89 3.91 -8.66
N GLN A 110 8.06 4.26 -9.22
CA GLN A 110 8.22 4.34 -10.67
C GLN A 110 8.06 2.97 -11.33
N GLN A 111 8.69 1.92 -10.77
CA GLN A 111 8.56 0.55 -11.27
C GLN A 111 7.10 0.05 -11.21
N LEU A 112 6.38 0.44 -10.15
CA LEU A 112 4.96 0.14 -9.99
C LEU A 112 4.11 0.83 -11.07
N LEU A 113 4.31 2.13 -11.31
CA LEU A 113 3.62 2.90 -12.35
C LEU A 113 3.93 2.39 -13.75
N ASP A 114 5.16 1.92 -13.99
CA ASP A 114 5.58 1.40 -15.29
C ASP A 114 4.80 0.15 -15.72
N GLN A 115 4.20 -0.59 -14.77
CA GLN A 115 3.35 -1.75 -15.11
C GLN A 115 2.11 -1.35 -15.91
N PHE A 116 1.62 -0.13 -15.76
CA PHE A 116 0.43 0.37 -16.46
C PHE A 116 0.70 0.78 -17.91
N LYS A 117 1.95 0.67 -18.38
CA LYS A 117 2.26 0.71 -19.83
C LYS A 117 1.62 -0.47 -20.57
N ASP A 118 1.42 -1.59 -19.88
CA ASP A 118 0.59 -2.70 -20.33
C ASP A 118 -0.88 -2.37 -20.06
N PRO A 119 -1.72 -2.22 -21.11
CA PRO A 119 -3.12 -1.85 -20.93
C PRO A 119 -3.97 -2.93 -20.23
N THR A 120 -3.47 -4.15 -20.15
CA THR A 120 -4.17 -5.28 -19.50
C THR A 120 -3.98 -5.29 -17.98
N VAL A 121 -3.02 -4.53 -17.44
CA VAL A 121 -2.81 -4.42 -16.01
C VAL A 121 -3.84 -3.48 -15.40
N GLU A 122 -4.68 -4.02 -14.53
CA GLU A 122 -5.70 -3.26 -13.81
C GLU A 122 -5.25 -2.88 -12.40
N VAL A 123 -4.51 -3.78 -11.74
CA VAL A 123 -3.96 -3.60 -10.39
C VAL A 123 -2.51 -4.08 -10.36
N ALA A 124 -1.67 -3.33 -9.67
CA ALA A 124 -0.30 -3.73 -9.40
C ALA A 124 0.05 -3.51 -7.93
N SER A 125 0.99 -4.27 -7.42
CA SER A 125 1.49 -4.13 -6.05
C SER A 125 2.97 -4.50 -5.96
N LEU A 126 3.58 -4.19 -4.82
CA LEU A 126 4.98 -4.45 -4.57
C LEU A 126 5.17 -5.75 -3.80
N MET A 127 6.33 -6.36 -3.97
CA MET A 127 6.79 -7.48 -3.15
C MET A 127 8.30 -7.42 -2.98
N GLN A 128 8.80 -8.05 -1.91
CA GLN A 128 10.23 -8.20 -1.68
C GLN A 128 10.59 -9.65 -1.36
N GLU A 129 11.84 -10.02 -1.63
CA GLU A 129 12.33 -11.36 -1.30
C GLU A 129 12.50 -11.51 0.21
N LEU A 130 11.96 -12.60 0.77
CA LEU A 130 12.22 -13.04 2.14
C LEU A 130 13.42 -13.98 2.16
N LYS A 131 14.45 -13.65 2.93
CA LYS A 131 15.69 -14.42 3.04
C LYS A 131 15.80 -15.20 4.36
N GLU A 132 15.18 -14.69 5.42
CA GLU A 132 15.28 -15.25 6.74
C GLU A 132 14.13 -16.24 7.01
N LEU A 133 14.46 -17.43 7.48
CA LEU A 133 13.48 -18.48 7.78
C LEU A 133 12.44 -18.05 8.81
N ASP A 134 12.84 -17.23 9.78
CA ASP A 134 11.92 -16.72 10.80
C ASP A 134 10.86 -15.81 10.17
N GLN A 135 11.23 -14.94 9.21
CA GLN A 135 10.29 -14.11 8.48
C GLN A 135 9.37 -14.94 7.56
N ILE A 136 9.93 -15.96 6.88
CA ILE A 136 9.14 -16.86 6.02
C ILE A 136 8.06 -17.58 6.83
N ASN A 137 8.36 -17.99 8.06
CA ASN A 137 7.43 -18.71 8.94
C ASN A 137 6.49 -17.79 9.74
N ASP A 138 6.78 -16.51 9.84
CA ASP A 138 5.93 -15.56 10.56
C ASP A 138 4.68 -15.19 9.74
N PRO A 139 3.46 -15.40 10.28
CA PRO A 139 2.21 -15.09 9.60
C PRO A 139 1.98 -13.56 9.41
N ASN A 140 2.75 -12.71 10.07
CA ASN A 140 2.67 -11.26 9.88
C ASN A 140 3.27 -10.84 8.53
N PHE A 141 4.24 -11.57 8.00
CA PHE A 141 4.74 -11.41 6.64
C PHE A 141 3.81 -12.17 5.68
N VAL A 142 2.99 -11.46 4.93
CA VAL A 142 2.07 -12.07 3.97
C VAL A 142 2.85 -12.55 2.75
N LYS A 143 2.89 -13.87 2.51
CA LYS A 143 3.57 -14.45 1.35
C LYS A 143 2.72 -14.28 0.10
N VAL A 144 3.40 -14.09 -1.04
CA VAL A 144 2.75 -14.08 -2.35
C VAL A 144 3.45 -15.05 -3.31
N ALA A 145 2.64 -15.91 -3.95
CA ALA A 145 3.08 -16.75 -5.05
C ALA A 145 2.69 -16.08 -6.38
N VAL A 146 3.59 -16.12 -7.37
CA VAL A 146 3.40 -15.48 -8.67
C VAL A 146 3.57 -16.45 -9.83
N ASP A 147 2.97 -16.13 -10.96
CA ASP A 147 3.21 -16.81 -12.23
C ASP A 147 4.49 -16.32 -12.91
N ARG A 148 4.80 -16.87 -14.11
CA ARG A 148 5.98 -16.49 -14.90
C ARG A 148 5.93 -15.06 -15.44
N ASN A 149 4.76 -14.43 -15.45
CA ASN A 149 4.54 -13.07 -15.88
C ASN A 149 4.46 -12.10 -14.69
N MET A 150 4.81 -12.59 -13.49
CA MET A 150 4.72 -11.84 -12.23
C MET A 150 3.30 -11.42 -11.87
N ASN A 151 2.29 -12.18 -12.30
CA ASN A 151 0.93 -11.99 -11.78
C ASN A 151 0.73 -12.84 -10.53
N SER A 152 0.05 -12.30 -9.54
CA SER A 152 -0.25 -13.00 -8.30
C SER A 152 -1.15 -14.21 -8.54
N LEU A 153 -0.76 -15.36 -7.95
CA LEU A 153 -1.54 -16.59 -7.94
C LEU A 153 -2.27 -16.77 -6.61
N MET A 154 -1.63 -16.38 -5.50
CA MET A 154 -2.18 -16.47 -4.16
C MET A 154 -1.41 -15.58 -3.20
N PHE A 155 -2.12 -15.01 -2.22
CA PHE A 155 -1.55 -14.38 -1.03
C PHE A 155 -1.94 -15.21 0.19
N SER A 156 -1.00 -15.45 1.10
CA SER A 156 -1.30 -16.20 2.33
C SER A 156 -0.38 -15.83 3.49
N ARG A 157 -0.92 -15.91 4.69
CA ARG A 157 -0.11 -15.86 5.92
C ARG A 157 0.65 -17.15 6.16
N SER A 158 0.18 -18.26 5.57
CA SER A 158 0.91 -19.52 5.56
C SER A 158 2.12 -19.46 4.63
N VAL A 159 3.08 -20.37 4.83
CA VAL A 159 4.22 -20.50 3.90
C VAL A 159 3.74 -21.07 2.58
N ILE A 160 3.82 -20.27 1.53
CA ILE A 160 3.54 -20.65 0.15
C ILE A 160 4.70 -20.20 -0.76
N PRO A 161 5.14 -21.08 -1.72
CA PRO A 161 4.72 -22.48 -1.90
C PRO A 161 5.24 -23.40 -0.80
N TYR A 162 4.57 -24.55 -0.60
CA TYR A 162 5.06 -25.56 0.33
C TYR A 162 6.32 -26.27 -0.23
N PRO A 163 7.44 -26.31 0.52
CA PRO A 163 8.73 -26.83 0.02
C PRO A 163 8.78 -28.37 0.13
N ARG A 164 7.96 -29.08 -0.64
CA ARG A 164 7.95 -30.55 -0.61
C ARG A 164 9.27 -31.16 -1.11
N ASN A 165 9.87 -30.56 -2.13
CA ASN A 165 11.21 -30.92 -2.61
C ASN A 165 12.21 -29.87 -2.11
N THR A 166 13.08 -30.28 -1.20
CA THR A 166 14.09 -29.43 -0.58
C THR A 166 15.36 -29.26 -1.43
N ASP A 167 15.50 -30.04 -2.52
CA ASP A 167 16.64 -29.96 -3.44
C ASP A 167 16.50 -28.82 -4.47
N ILE A 168 15.32 -28.21 -4.54
CA ILE A 168 15.02 -27.10 -5.44
C ILE A 168 15.01 -25.80 -4.63
N PRO A 169 15.81 -24.78 -5.00
CA PRO A 169 15.74 -23.48 -4.35
C PRO A 169 14.39 -22.82 -4.62
N ILE A 170 13.74 -22.33 -3.58
CA ILE A 170 12.48 -21.60 -3.64
C ILE A 170 12.76 -20.17 -3.19
N THR A 171 12.33 -19.20 -3.99
CA THR A 171 12.28 -17.80 -3.58
C THR A 171 10.92 -17.51 -2.97
N TYR A 172 10.92 -17.05 -1.74
CA TYR A 172 9.71 -16.58 -1.04
C TYR A 172 9.62 -15.07 -1.16
N TYR A 173 8.42 -14.56 -1.44
CA TYR A 173 8.15 -13.14 -1.51
C TYR A 173 7.16 -12.71 -0.44
N GLU A 174 7.45 -11.60 0.21
CA GLU A 174 6.52 -10.86 1.04
C GLU A 174 5.76 -9.85 0.18
N HIS A 175 4.46 -9.79 0.33
CA HIS A 175 3.63 -8.75 -0.23
C HIS A 175 3.79 -7.44 0.56
N ILE A 176 4.04 -6.35 -0.14
CA ILE A 176 4.11 -4.99 0.42
C ILE A 176 2.82 -4.25 0.09
N GLY A 177 2.17 -3.70 1.10
CA GLY A 177 0.84 -3.07 1.03
C GLY A 177 0.76 -1.74 0.26
N VAL A 178 1.60 -1.55 -0.75
CA VAL A 178 1.53 -0.41 -1.66
C VAL A 178 0.93 -0.87 -2.97
N TYR A 179 -0.17 -0.24 -3.37
CA TYR A 179 -0.94 -0.63 -4.55
C TYR A 179 -1.03 0.50 -5.57
N ALA A 180 -1.11 0.13 -6.83
CA ALA A 180 -1.54 1.03 -7.89
C ALA A 180 -2.73 0.41 -8.63
N PHE A 181 -3.69 1.24 -8.99
CA PHE A 181 -4.94 0.81 -9.61
C PHE A 181 -5.26 1.68 -10.83
N ARG A 182 -5.81 1.06 -11.89
CA ARG A 182 -6.68 1.85 -12.76
C ARG A 182 -7.90 2.29 -11.95
N LYS A 183 -8.36 3.53 -12.13
CA LYS A 183 -9.49 4.09 -11.37
C LYS A 183 -10.69 3.14 -11.35
N LYS A 184 -11.03 2.54 -12.50
CA LYS A 184 -12.16 1.60 -12.59
C LYS A 184 -11.97 0.41 -11.64
N ALA A 185 -10.79 -0.22 -11.62
CA ALA A 185 -10.54 -1.38 -10.77
C ALA A 185 -10.66 -1.05 -9.27
N LEU A 186 -10.21 0.14 -8.86
CA LEU A 186 -10.38 0.61 -7.48
C LEU A 186 -11.85 0.82 -7.13
N ILE A 187 -12.63 1.44 -8.01
CA ILE A 187 -14.07 1.66 -7.78
C ILE A 187 -14.83 0.34 -7.76
N ASP A 188 -14.57 -0.56 -8.70
CA ASP A 188 -15.20 -1.88 -8.74
C ASP A 188 -14.98 -2.66 -7.44
N PHE A 189 -13.75 -2.65 -6.91
CA PHE A 189 -13.39 -3.28 -5.64
C PHE A 189 -14.34 -2.89 -4.49
N THR A 190 -14.69 -1.62 -4.39
CA THR A 190 -15.56 -1.13 -3.30
C THR A 190 -17.05 -1.50 -3.49
N THR A 191 -17.42 -1.99 -4.67
CA THR A 191 -18.76 -2.48 -4.95
C THR A 191 -18.94 -3.97 -4.65
N TRP A 192 -17.82 -4.71 -4.56
CA TRP A 192 -17.85 -6.14 -4.28
C TRP A 192 -17.93 -6.42 -2.79
N PRO A 193 -18.74 -7.41 -2.38
CA PRO A 193 -18.73 -7.86 -1.00
C PRO A 193 -17.38 -8.51 -0.64
N MET A 194 -17.03 -8.47 0.65
CA MET A 194 -15.87 -9.19 1.18
C MET A 194 -15.97 -10.68 0.83
N THR A 195 -14.87 -11.24 0.36
CA THR A 195 -14.80 -12.61 -0.11
C THR A 195 -14.31 -13.58 0.99
N PRO A 196 -14.57 -14.91 0.87
CA PRO A 196 -14.19 -15.88 1.88
C PRO A 196 -12.68 -15.94 2.18
N LEU A 197 -11.82 -15.89 1.15
CA LEU A 197 -10.36 -15.92 1.37
C LEU A 197 -9.88 -14.61 2.01
N GLU A 198 -10.39 -13.47 1.55
CA GLU A 198 -10.10 -12.18 2.18
C GLU A 198 -10.49 -12.18 3.66
N ALA A 199 -11.68 -12.67 3.99
CA ALA A 199 -12.18 -12.74 5.37
C ALA A 199 -11.33 -13.65 6.25
N ALA A 200 -10.85 -14.78 5.71
CA ALA A 200 -10.05 -15.76 6.44
C ALA A 200 -8.62 -15.27 6.69
N GLU A 201 -7.95 -14.76 5.64
CA GLU A 201 -6.54 -14.35 5.70
C GLU A 201 -6.36 -12.90 6.19
N LYS A 202 -7.43 -12.08 6.18
CA LYS A 202 -7.37 -10.63 6.42
C LYS A 202 -6.38 -9.93 5.49
N VAL A 203 -6.46 -10.27 4.20
CA VAL A 203 -5.64 -9.74 3.11
C VAL A 203 -6.58 -9.26 2.01
N GLU A 204 -6.78 -7.93 1.90
CA GLU A 204 -7.81 -7.32 1.04
C GLU A 204 -7.62 -7.65 -0.45
N CYS A 205 -6.39 -7.79 -0.93
CA CYS A 205 -6.11 -8.06 -2.33
C CYS A 205 -6.56 -9.46 -2.80
N LEU A 206 -6.89 -10.38 -1.88
CA LEU A 206 -7.53 -11.66 -2.23
C LEU A 206 -8.89 -11.45 -2.87
N ARG A 207 -9.61 -10.36 -2.56
CA ARG A 207 -10.88 -10.04 -3.23
C ARG A 207 -10.70 -9.92 -4.74
N TYR A 208 -9.65 -9.24 -5.21
CA TYR A 208 -9.35 -9.17 -6.64
C TYR A 208 -9.17 -10.54 -7.26
N LEU A 209 -8.39 -11.43 -6.62
CA LEU A 209 -8.14 -12.79 -7.12
C LEU A 209 -9.42 -13.60 -7.20
N GLU A 210 -10.29 -13.54 -6.17
CA GLU A 210 -11.56 -14.25 -6.16
C GLU A 210 -12.55 -13.71 -7.21
N TYR A 211 -12.37 -12.46 -7.65
CA TYR A 211 -13.07 -11.87 -8.81
C TYR A 211 -12.34 -12.05 -10.14
N GLY A 212 -11.25 -12.83 -10.17
CA GLY A 212 -10.53 -13.17 -11.40
C GLY A 212 -9.57 -12.10 -11.91
N ILE A 213 -9.21 -11.12 -11.09
CA ILE A 213 -8.27 -10.04 -11.43
C ILE A 213 -6.95 -10.28 -10.70
N PRO A 214 -5.90 -10.78 -11.38
CA PRO A 214 -4.60 -10.92 -10.77
C PRO A 214 -3.93 -9.56 -10.57
N LEU A 215 -3.14 -9.42 -9.50
CA LEU A 215 -2.28 -8.26 -9.32
C LEU A 215 -0.96 -8.47 -10.05
N ARG A 216 -0.50 -7.50 -10.82
CA ARG A 216 0.87 -7.47 -11.32
C ARG A 216 1.82 -7.14 -10.18
N MET A 217 2.72 -8.07 -9.86
CA MET A 217 3.67 -7.93 -8.75
C MET A 217 5.02 -7.38 -9.24
N VAL A 218 5.57 -6.43 -8.49
CA VAL A 218 6.88 -5.82 -8.77
C VAL A 218 7.83 -6.16 -7.62
N VAL A 219 8.96 -6.79 -7.95
CA VAL A 219 10.01 -7.08 -6.96
C VAL A 219 10.79 -5.81 -6.66
N VAL A 220 10.91 -5.47 -5.39
CA VAL A 220 11.71 -4.34 -4.91
C VAL A 220 12.65 -4.80 -3.80
N ASP A 221 13.80 -4.14 -3.69
CA ASP A 221 14.78 -4.51 -2.66
C ASP A 221 14.43 -3.94 -1.27
N TYR A 222 13.69 -2.82 -1.22
CA TYR A 222 13.36 -2.16 0.03
C TYR A 222 12.38 -0.99 -0.14
N MET A 223 11.30 -0.98 0.66
CA MET A 223 10.33 0.14 0.69
C MET A 223 10.50 1.10 1.88
N GLY A 224 11.23 0.71 2.89
CA GLY A 224 11.39 1.52 4.10
C GLY A 224 10.80 0.83 5.34
N VAL A 225 10.86 1.51 6.46
CA VAL A 225 10.29 1.05 7.73
C VAL A 225 8.84 1.51 7.81
N GLU A 226 7.89 0.57 7.96
CA GLU A 226 6.52 0.88 8.36
C GLU A 226 6.49 1.13 9.88
N ILE A 227 5.73 2.13 10.30
CA ILE A 227 5.60 2.46 11.72
C ILE A 227 4.27 1.91 12.24
N ASP A 228 4.33 0.71 12.82
CA ASP A 228 3.18 0.03 13.42
C ASP A 228 3.20 0.04 14.95
N THR A 229 4.38 0.16 15.53
CA THR A 229 4.62 0.13 16.98
C THR A 229 5.51 1.29 17.43
N PRO A 230 5.57 1.62 18.73
CA PRO A 230 6.53 2.59 19.26
C PRO A 230 7.99 2.21 18.94
N GLU A 231 8.31 0.92 18.97
CA GLU A 231 9.65 0.40 18.65
C GLU A 231 10.04 0.68 17.19
N ASP A 232 9.08 0.63 16.26
CA ASP A 232 9.32 0.98 14.86
C ASP A 232 9.57 2.49 14.70
N LEU A 233 8.85 3.31 15.48
CA LEU A 233 9.10 4.76 15.51
C LEU A 233 10.53 5.07 16.01
N GLU A 234 11.00 4.35 17.04
CA GLU A 234 12.37 4.50 17.54
C GLU A 234 13.43 4.06 16.49
N LYS A 235 13.16 2.98 15.74
CA LYS A 235 14.02 2.55 14.63
C LYS A 235 14.04 3.61 13.52
N ALA A 236 12.86 4.11 13.14
CA ALA A 236 12.70 5.14 12.13
C ALA A 236 13.44 6.45 12.52
N ALA A 237 13.40 6.83 13.79
CA ALA A 237 14.10 8.02 14.29
C ALA A 237 15.63 7.97 14.15
N LYS A 238 16.23 6.80 13.95
CA LYS A 238 17.66 6.64 13.70
C LYS A 238 18.04 6.81 12.23
N LEU A 239 17.04 6.94 11.34
CA LEU A 239 17.24 7.05 9.89
C LEU A 239 17.09 8.49 9.37
N ILE A 240 16.74 9.45 10.25
CA ILE A 240 16.57 10.88 9.94
C ILE A 240 17.68 11.74 10.53
#